data_afb53783a72d4c2dcdb08826ea946158
#
_entry.id   afb53783a72d4c2dcdb08826ea946158
#
_cell.length_a   1.000
_cell.length_b   1.000
_cell.length_c   1.000
_cell.angle_alpha   90.00
_cell.angle_beta   90.00
_cell.angle_gamma   90.00
#
_symmetry.space_group_name_H-M   'P 1'
#
loop_
_entity.id
_entity.type
_entity.pdbx_description
1 polymer ?
#
loop_
_entity_poly.entity_id
_entity_poly.type
_entity_poly.pdbx_seq_one_letter_code
_entity_poly.pdbx_strand_id
1 'polypeptide(L)'
;MEKRIPKKTYRNIMNSLGGGTVPREGLGYIAVGREQEIDSLLRDTEVIQDGGATFRFVVGDYGSGKTFLLQTIKEYCVKNDFIVAEADLSPDRALIGNSVKKKGLATYRELMSNVSNKTNQSGRALAKVLESWVNNMFARAAIQMSQNPLGETNIERIAENLMLQDCAKLQSLPYGYEFTMGLRLFWKASRTSDMNEKLTGQENVLRWFRGEFKTNQEAKKELGINATVQDENWFDYI
;
A
#
# COMPACT_ATOMS: atom_id res chain seq x y z
N MET A 1 -28.83 -16.35 -11.79
CA MET A 1 -28.34 -17.40 -10.87
C MET A 1 -28.04 -16.76 -9.53
N GLU A 2 -28.78 -17.08 -8.47
CA GLU A 2 -28.44 -16.64 -7.11
C GLU A 2 -27.06 -17.20 -6.71
N LYS A 3 -26.10 -16.30 -6.47
CA LYS A 3 -24.78 -16.70 -5.99
C LYS A 3 -24.93 -17.18 -4.54
N ARG A 4 -24.83 -18.48 -4.31
CA ARG A 4 -24.89 -19.07 -2.97
C ARG A 4 -23.74 -18.54 -2.11
N ILE A 5 -24.05 -17.87 -1.00
CA ILE A 5 -23.07 -17.30 -0.08
C ILE A 5 -22.37 -18.45 0.68
N PRO A 6 -21.01 -18.50 0.69
CA PRO A 6 -20.27 -19.47 1.50
C PRO A 6 -20.64 -19.34 2.99
N LYS A 7 -20.79 -20.47 3.70
CA LYS A 7 -21.21 -20.49 5.12
C LYS A 7 -20.33 -19.59 6.04
N LYS A 8 -19.03 -19.57 5.81
CA LYS A 8 -18.09 -18.71 6.57
C LYS A 8 -18.39 -17.23 6.33
N THR A 9 -18.52 -16.84 5.07
CA THR A 9 -18.84 -15.44 4.68
C THR A 9 -20.19 -15.01 5.24
N TYR A 10 -21.20 -15.86 5.16
CA TYR A 10 -22.51 -15.59 5.75
C TYR A 10 -22.42 -15.32 7.27
N ARG A 11 -21.72 -16.18 8.02
CA ARG A 11 -21.51 -15.97 9.47
C ARG A 11 -20.80 -14.66 9.78
N ASN A 12 -19.74 -14.34 9.02
CA ASN A 12 -19.00 -13.09 9.20
C ASN A 12 -19.89 -11.87 8.96
N ILE A 13 -20.70 -11.90 7.91
CA ILE A 13 -21.68 -10.84 7.61
C ILE A 13 -22.66 -10.68 8.78
N MET A 14 -23.31 -11.76 9.20
CA MET A 14 -24.31 -11.72 10.27
C MET A 14 -23.73 -11.24 11.60
N ASN A 15 -22.54 -11.70 11.98
CA ASN A 15 -21.87 -11.26 13.21
C ASN A 15 -21.51 -9.77 13.17
N SER A 16 -21.00 -9.27 12.05
CA SER A 16 -20.66 -7.85 11.89
C SER A 16 -21.91 -6.97 11.96
N LEU A 17 -22.95 -7.32 11.22
CA LEU A 17 -24.22 -6.58 11.23
C LEU A 17 -24.90 -6.62 12.60
N GLY A 18 -24.90 -7.77 13.27
CA GLY A 18 -25.43 -7.92 14.63
C GLY A 18 -24.65 -7.09 15.66
N GLY A 19 -23.35 -6.86 15.41
CA GLY A 19 -22.49 -5.97 16.21
C GLY A 19 -22.55 -4.48 15.79
N GLY A 20 -23.40 -4.11 14.83
CA GLY A 20 -23.53 -2.73 14.34
C GLY A 20 -22.30 -2.25 13.53
N THR A 21 -21.49 -3.16 12.99
CA THR A 21 -20.31 -2.84 12.22
C THR A 21 -20.43 -3.27 10.76
N VAL A 22 -19.66 -2.64 9.87
CA VAL A 22 -19.60 -3.03 8.45
C VAL A 22 -18.76 -4.31 8.33
N PRO A 23 -19.26 -5.36 7.64
CA PRO A 23 -18.47 -6.55 7.35
C PRO A 23 -17.20 -6.21 6.57
N ARG A 24 -16.12 -6.96 6.79
CA ARG A 24 -14.86 -6.78 6.05
C ARG A 24 -14.80 -7.58 4.75
N GLU A 25 -15.67 -8.57 4.60
CA GLU A 25 -15.72 -9.47 3.44
C GLU A 25 -17.16 -9.77 3.07
N GLY A 26 -17.41 -10.03 1.79
CA GLY A 26 -18.71 -10.45 1.30
C GLY A 26 -19.73 -9.32 1.13
N LEU A 27 -19.26 -8.08 1.08
CA LEU A 27 -20.09 -6.89 0.94
C LEU A 27 -20.89 -6.90 -0.36
N GLY A 28 -20.35 -7.45 -1.44
CA GLY A 28 -21.06 -7.61 -2.71
C GLY A 28 -22.31 -8.52 -2.65
N TYR A 29 -22.48 -9.32 -1.58
CA TYR A 29 -23.72 -10.09 -1.40
C TYR A 29 -24.84 -9.29 -0.75
N ILE A 30 -24.52 -8.19 -0.10
CA ILE A 30 -25.47 -7.34 0.64
C ILE A 30 -25.53 -5.89 0.13
N ALA A 31 -24.79 -5.58 -0.93
CA ALA A 31 -24.78 -4.27 -1.58
C ALA A 31 -26.01 -4.14 -2.50
N VAL A 32 -27.19 -3.92 -1.90
CA VAL A 32 -28.45 -3.77 -2.63
C VAL A 32 -28.75 -2.28 -2.83
N GLY A 33 -29.10 -1.89 -4.06
CA GLY A 33 -29.48 -0.52 -4.40
C GLY A 33 -28.31 0.47 -4.48
N ARG A 34 -27.07 -0.04 -4.65
CA ARG A 34 -25.83 0.75 -4.76
C ARG A 34 -25.05 0.46 -6.05
N GLU A 35 -25.71 -0.18 -6.99
CA GLU A 35 -25.06 -0.66 -8.22
C GLU A 35 -24.44 0.51 -9.00
N GLN A 36 -25.14 1.64 -9.12
CA GLN A 36 -24.67 2.80 -9.89
C GLN A 36 -23.43 3.46 -9.23
N GLU A 37 -23.45 3.62 -7.90
CA GLU A 37 -22.33 4.19 -7.16
C GLU A 37 -21.10 3.27 -7.23
N ILE A 38 -21.31 1.96 -7.06
CA ILE A 38 -20.26 0.95 -7.16
C ILE A 38 -19.68 0.95 -8.57
N ASP A 39 -20.50 0.86 -9.61
CA ASP A 39 -20.04 0.88 -11.02
C ASP A 39 -19.27 2.15 -11.35
N SER A 40 -19.68 3.29 -10.79
CA SER A 40 -18.94 4.55 -10.96
C SER A 40 -17.56 4.50 -10.36
N LEU A 41 -17.39 3.91 -9.17
CA LEU A 41 -16.09 3.76 -8.51
C LEU A 41 -15.24 2.66 -9.15
N LEU A 42 -15.86 1.63 -9.73
CA LEU A 42 -15.15 0.60 -10.48
C LEU A 42 -14.52 1.16 -11.76
N ARG A 43 -15.20 2.08 -12.45
CA ARG A 43 -14.60 2.80 -13.60
C ARG A 43 -13.35 3.60 -13.22
N ASP A 44 -13.31 4.14 -11.99
CA ASP A 44 -12.08 4.80 -11.51
C ASP A 44 -10.91 3.82 -11.37
N THR A 45 -11.19 2.57 -10.98
CA THR A 45 -10.12 1.56 -10.92
C THR A 45 -9.56 1.20 -12.28
N GLU A 46 -10.37 1.23 -13.34
CA GLU A 46 -9.91 1.03 -14.72
C GLU A 46 -8.95 2.17 -15.14
N VAL A 47 -9.31 3.42 -14.85
CA VAL A 47 -8.43 4.59 -15.12
C VAL A 47 -7.08 4.44 -14.41
N ILE A 48 -7.08 3.96 -13.14
CA ILE A 48 -5.86 3.75 -12.38
C ILE A 48 -5.02 2.62 -12.98
N GLN A 49 -5.63 1.53 -13.46
CA GLN A 49 -4.92 0.42 -14.13
C GLN A 49 -4.23 0.88 -15.41
N ASP A 50 -4.81 1.86 -16.11
CA ASP A 50 -4.24 2.47 -17.30
C ASP A 50 -3.16 3.53 -16.98
N GLY A 51 -2.77 3.67 -15.70
CA GLY A 51 -1.75 4.62 -15.25
C GLY A 51 -2.25 6.03 -15.00
N GLY A 52 -3.57 6.24 -14.99
CA GLY A 52 -4.21 7.51 -14.64
C GLY A 52 -4.43 7.67 -13.13
N ALA A 53 -5.05 8.79 -12.77
CA ALA A 53 -5.46 9.07 -11.39
C ALA A 53 -6.87 9.65 -11.36
N THR A 54 -7.60 9.39 -10.29
CA THR A 54 -8.94 9.93 -10.04
C THR A 54 -9.05 10.48 -8.62
N PHE A 55 -10.02 11.34 -8.41
CA PHE A 55 -10.33 11.89 -7.11
C PHE A 55 -11.85 11.98 -6.94
N ARG A 56 -12.38 11.50 -5.80
CA ARG A 56 -13.81 11.54 -5.52
C ARG A 56 -14.13 11.95 -4.09
N PHE A 57 -15.19 12.75 -3.96
CA PHE A 57 -15.89 12.96 -2.70
C PHE A 57 -17.11 12.06 -2.61
N VAL A 58 -17.23 11.33 -1.50
CA VAL A 58 -18.44 10.60 -1.14
C VAL A 58 -19.15 11.37 -0.05
N VAL A 59 -20.25 12.04 -0.40
CA VAL A 59 -21.02 12.91 0.50
C VAL A 59 -22.38 12.29 0.79
N GLY A 60 -22.84 12.42 2.02
CA GLY A 60 -24.15 11.93 2.45
C GLY A 60 -24.33 12.08 3.96
N ASP A 61 -25.56 11.96 4.44
CA ASP A 61 -25.92 12.07 5.85
C ASP A 61 -25.30 10.96 6.72
N TYR A 62 -25.32 11.15 8.03
CA TYR A 62 -24.93 10.10 8.96
C TYR A 62 -25.83 8.86 8.75
N GLY A 63 -25.24 7.68 8.71
CA GLY A 63 -25.99 6.44 8.45
C GLY A 63 -26.31 6.16 6.97
N SER A 64 -25.98 7.03 6.02
CA SER A 64 -26.25 6.84 4.58
C SER A 64 -25.44 5.72 3.91
N GLY A 65 -24.59 5.02 4.64
CA GLY A 65 -23.80 3.88 4.12
C GLY A 65 -22.49 4.25 3.43
N LYS A 66 -21.92 5.44 3.68
CA LYS A 66 -20.61 5.86 3.11
C LYS A 66 -19.50 4.85 3.42
N THR A 67 -19.38 4.46 4.67
CA THR A 67 -18.38 3.47 5.11
C THR A 67 -18.59 2.11 4.44
N PHE A 68 -19.86 1.70 4.28
CA PHE A 68 -20.18 0.48 3.56
C PHE A 68 -19.72 0.53 2.10
N LEU A 69 -19.98 1.64 1.41
CA LEU A 69 -19.55 1.85 0.02
C LEU A 69 -18.01 1.79 -0.10
N LEU A 70 -17.28 2.52 0.77
CA LEU A 70 -15.82 2.53 0.77
C LEU A 70 -15.24 1.14 1.05
N GLN A 71 -15.80 0.38 1.99
CA GLN A 71 -15.35 -0.98 2.26
C GLN A 71 -15.68 -1.94 1.10
N THR A 72 -16.80 -1.73 0.38
CA THR A 72 -17.13 -2.53 -0.82
C THR A 72 -16.08 -2.33 -1.92
N ILE A 73 -15.69 -1.08 -2.18
CA ILE A 73 -14.65 -0.76 -3.17
C ILE A 73 -13.29 -1.27 -2.70
N LYS A 74 -12.94 -1.13 -1.43
CA LYS A 74 -11.72 -1.71 -0.87
C LYS A 74 -11.66 -3.21 -1.10
N GLU A 75 -12.74 -3.95 -0.79
CA GLU A 75 -12.81 -5.40 -1.02
C GLU A 75 -12.56 -5.75 -2.48
N TYR A 76 -13.16 -4.99 -3.41
CA TYR A 76 -12.94 -5.16 -4.84
C TYR A 76 -11.48 -4.88 -5.23
N CYS A 77 -10.94 -3.72 -4.85
CA CYS A 77 -9.58 -3.30 -5.18
C CYS A 77 -8.55 -4.33 -4.70
N VAL A 78 -8.66 -4.76 -3.44
CA VAL A 78 -7.75 -5.74 -2.87
C VAL A 78 -7.82 -7.10 -3.58
N LYS A 79 -9.01 -7.55 -3.97
CA LYS A 79 -9.19 -8.79 -4.74
C LYS A 79 -8.59 -8.72 -6.16
N ASN A 80 -8.55 -7.53 -6.73
CA ASN A 80 -7.99 -7.26 -8.06
C ASN A 80 -6.56 -6.72 -8.02
N ASP A 81 -5.80 -7.11 -6.99
CA ASP A 81 -4.37 -6.85 -6.84
C ASP A 81 -3.97 -5.37 -6.66
N PHE A 82 -4.93 -4.51 -6.30
CA PHE A 82 -4.61 -3.15 -5.86
C PHE A 82 -4.05 -3.13 -4.44
N ILE A 83 -3.20 -2.16 -4.19
CA ILE A 83 -2.78 -1.77 -2.85
C ILE A 83 -3.75 -0.68 -2.37
N VAL A 84 -4.28 -0.84 -1.17
CA VAL A 84 -5.22 0.12 -0.57
C VAL A 84 -4.66 0.62 0.75
N ALA A 85 -4.63 1.93 0.93
CA ALA A 85 -4.29 2.58 2.20
C ALA A 85 -5.49 3.37 2.70
N GLU A 86 -5.78 3.28 4.00
CA GLU A 86 -6.92 3.94 4.65
C GLU A 86 -6.46 4.77 5.85
N ALA A 87 -7.06 5.95 6.01
CA ALA A 87 -6.89 6.77 7.20
C ALA A 87 -8.21 7.45 7.57
N ASP A 88 -8.51 7.45 8.87
CA ASP A 88 -9.60 8.23 9.42
C ASP A 88 -9.11 9.65 9.72
N LEU A 89 -9.71 10.66 9.08
CA LEU A 89 -9.42 12.04 9.37
C LEU A 89 -10.07 12.47 10.70
N SER A 90 -9.29 13.07 11.56
CA SER A 90 -9.72 13.60 12.85
C SER A 90 -9.04 14.95 13.12
N PRO A 91 -9.44 15.72 14.14
CA PRO A 91 -8.74 16.93 14.52
C PRO A 91 -7.25 16.73 14.79
N ASP A 92 -6.84 15.51 15.17
CA ASP A 92 -5.44 15.13 15.40
C ASP A 92 -4.74 14.57 14.17
N ARG A 93 -5.48 14.25 13.10
CA ARG A 93 -5.03 13.66 11.84
C ARG A 93 -5.63 14.41 10.65
N ALA A 94 -5.46 15.71 10.62
CA ALA A 94 -5.91 16.54 9.51
C ALA A 94 -4.89 16.50 8.35
N LEU A 95 -5.38 16.51 7.11
CA LEU A 95 -4.53 16.61 5.91
C LEU A 95 -3.80 17.96 5.86
N ILE A 96 -4.49 19.02 6.29
CA ILE A 96 -3.94 20.37 6.34
C ILE A 96 -4.03 20.85 7.78
N GLY A 97 -2.91 21.20 8.37
CA GLY A 97 -2.87 21.80 9.71
C GLY A 97 -3.22 23.29 9.65
N ASN A 98 -3.86 23.80 10.71
CA ASN A 98 -3.88 25.24 10.97
C ASN A 98 -2.43 25.72 11.14
N SER A 99 -2.14 26.95 10.73
CA SER A 99 -0.81 27.56 10.56
C SER A 99 0.21 27.38 11.71
N VAL A 100 -0.19 26.81 12.83
CA VAL A 100 0.67 26.61 14.03
C VAL A 100 1.10 25.16 14.24
N LYS A 101 0.37 24.15 13.70
CA LYS A 101 0.77 22.73 13.83
C LYS A 101 0.33 21.98 12.59
N LYS A 102 1.27 21.60 11.74
CA LYS A 102 1.08 20.68 10.64
C LYS A 102 0.83 19.28 11.22
N LYS A 103 -0.18 18.58 10.69
CA LYS A 103 -0.61 17.25 11.21
C LYS A 103 -0.62 16.17 10.12
N GLY A 104 -0.17 16.49 8.91
CA GLY A 104 -0.18 15.59 7.77
C GLY A 104 0.63 14.31 8.01
N LEU A 105 1.75 14.40 8.73
CA LEU A 105 2.56 13.23 9.09
C LEU A 105 1.78 12.19 9.92
N ALA A 106 0.84 12.61 10.77
CA ALA A 106 0.00 11.67 11.52
C ALA A 106 -0.93 10.89 10.60
N THR A 107 -1.52 11.56 9.59
CA THR A 107 -2.34 10.93 8.55
C THR A 107 -1.50 9.98 7.69
N TYR A 108 -0.31 10.40 7.28
CA TYR A 108 0.62 9.55 6.53
C TYR A 108 0.96 8.26 7.30
N ARG A 109 1.31 8.38 8.58
CA ARG A 109 1.62 7.21 9.43
C ARG A 109 0.45 6.24 9.51
N GLU A 110 -0.76 6.76 9.59
CA GLU A 110 -1.95 5.93 9.60
C GLU A 110 -2.18 5.24 8.25
N LEU A 111 -2.06 5.96 7.13
CA LEU A 111 -2.13 5.38 5.79
C LEU A 111 -1.12 4.24 5.63
N MET A 112 0.15 4.47 5.97
CA MET A 112 1.21 3.46 5.86
C MET A 112 1.02 2.27 6.82
N SER A 113 0.43 2.49 7.99
CA SER A 113 0.09 1.42 8.93
C SER A 113 -1.12 0.60 8.49
N ASN A 114 -2.03 1.21 7.72
CA ASN A 114 -3.28 0.58 7.25
C ASN A 114 -3.21 0.13 5.79
N VAL A 115 -2.02 0.00 5.22
CA VAL A 115 -1.85 -0.60 3.90
C VAL A 115 -2.39 -2.02 3.88
N SER A 116 -3.23 -2.32 2.90
CA SER A 116 -3.85 -3.62 2.66
C SER A 116 -3.51 -4.11 1.26
N ASN A 117 -3.41 -5.42 1.10
CA ASN A 117 -3.27 -6.08 -0.19
C ASN A 117 -4.05 -7.41 -0.19
N LYS A 118 -4.00 -8.16 -1.28
CA LYS A 118 -4.72 -9.43 -1.45
C LYS A 118 -4.41 -10.47 -0.36
N THR A 119 -3.16 -10.54 0.11
CA THR A 119 -2.73 -11.50 1.14
C THR A 119 -3.01 -11.02 2.56
N ASN A 120 -3.05 -9.70 2.78
CA ASN A 120 -3.33 -9.09 4.08
C ASN A 120 -4.34 -7.94 3.92
N GLN A 121 -5.62 -8.26 4.10
CA GLN A 121 -6.73 -7.34 3.89
C GLN A 121 -7.06 -6.48 5.12
N SER A 122 -6.45 -6.79 6.28
CA SER A 122 -6.74 -6.10 7.55
C SER A 122 -5.76 -4.99 7.92
N GLY A 123 -4.97 -4.51 6.96
CA GLY A 123 -3.92 -3.53 7.20
C GLY A 123 -2.56 -4.16 7.50
N ARG A 124 -1.53 -3.32 7.70
CA ARG A 124 -0.15 -3.74 7.98
C ARG A 124 0.50 -4.58 6.88
N ALA A 125 0.07 -4.40 5.64
CA ALA A 125 0.59 -5.16 4.50
C ALA A 125 1.87 -4.58 3.91
N LEU A 126 2.40 -3.44 4.38
CA LEU A 126 3.55 -2.76 3.76
C LEU A 126 4.76 -3.69 3.58
N ALA A 127 5.10 -4.48 4.61
CA ALA A 127 6.18 -5.47 4.51
C ALA A 127 5.93 -6.48 3.38
N LYS A 128 4.69 -6.99 3.28
CA LYS A 128 4.31 -7.95 2.25
C LYS A 128 4.29 -7.34 0.85
N VAL A 129 3.96 -6.07 0.73
CA VAL A 129 4.05 -5.32 -0.54
C VAL A 129 5.51 -5.26 -1.00
N LEU A 130 6.43 -4.86 -0.14
CA LEU A 130 7.85 -4.79 -0.46
C LEU A 130 8.47 -6.18 -0.73
N GLU A 131 8.10 -7.20 0.06
CA GLU A 131 8.51 -8.59 -0.21
C GLU A 131 7.99 -9.06 -1.59
N SER A 132 6.73 -8.76 -1.93
CA SER A 132 6.16 -9.11 -3.22
C SER A 132 6.87 -8.39 -4.37
N TRP A 133 7.26 -7.13 -4.16
CA TRP A 133 8.05 -6.38 -5.13
C TRP A 133 9.41 -7.05 -5.37
N VAL A 134 10.15 -7.45 -4.31
CA VAL A 134 11.40 -8.19 -4.44
C VAL A 134 11.20 -9.50 -5.21
N ASN A 135 10.17 -10.28 -4.85
CA ASN A 135 9.87 -11.54 -5.53
C ASN A 135 9.50 -11.35 -7.01
N ASN A 136 8.83 -10.24 -7.34
CA ASN A 136 8.50 -9.90 -8.73
C ASN A 136 9.76 -9.64 -9.57
N MET A 137 10.80 -9.02 -9.00
CA MET A 137 12.09 -8.84 -9.71
C MET A 137 12.69 -10.20 -10.12
N PHE A 138 12.66 -11.19 -9.22
CA PHE A 138 13.14 -12.54 -9.54
C PHE A 138 12.25 -13.26 -10.57
N ALA A 139 10.93 -13.11 -10.49
CA ALA A 139 10.02 -13.67 -11.48
C ALA A 139 10.28 -13.09 -12.89
N ARG A 140 10.43 -11.77 -12.98
CA ARG A 140 10.79 -11.07 -14.23
C ARG A 140 12.15 -11.51 -14.75
N ALA A 141 13.14 -11.65 -13.86
CA ALA A 141 14.48 -12.12 -14.23
C ALA A 141 14.46 -13.55 -14.80
N ALA A 142 13.67 -14.45 -14.21
CA ALA A 142 13.51 -15.81 -14.73
C ALA A 142 12.87 -15.83 -16.13
N ILE A 143 11.87 -14.98 -16.38
CA ILE A 143 11.27 -14.82 -17.70
C ILE A 143 12.31 -14.30 -18.71
N GLN A 144 13.04 -13.24 -18.35
CA GLN A 144 14.09 -12.66 -19.22
C GLN A 144 15.18 -13.68 -19.55
N MET A 145 15.61 -14.47 -18.57
CA MET A 145 16.62 -15.52 -18.77
C MET A 145 16.10 -16.63 -19.72
N SER A 146 14.83 -17.02 -19.61
CA SER A 146 14.23 -18.01 -20.50
C SER A 146 14.09 -17.52 -21.94
N GLN A 147 13.89 -16.22 -22.14
CA GLN A 147 13.75 -15.59 -23.46
C GLN A 147 15.10 -15.33 -24.15
N ASN A 148 16.19 -15.25 -23.38
CA ASN A 148 17.55 -15.03 -23.90
C ASN A 148 18.56 -16.03 -23.32
N PRO A 149 18.55 -17.30 -23.74
CA PRO A 149 19.41 -18.36 -23.18
C PRO A 149 20.91 -18.13 -23.35
N LEU A 150 21.32 -17.29 -24.29
CA LEU A 150 22.72 -16.94 -24.56
C LEU A 150 23.15 -15.66 -23.83
N GLY A 151 22.26 -15.03 -23.07
CA GLY A 151 22.52 -13.82 -22.30
C GLY A 151 23.11 -14.08 -20.92
N GLU A 152 22.87 -13.14 -20.02
CA GLU A 152 23.25 -13.28 -18.60
C GLU A 152 22.48 -14.45 -17.95
N THR A 153 23.21 -15.38 -17.34
CA THR A 153 22.64 -16.59 -16.70
C THR A 153 22.51 -16.45 -15.18
N ASN A 154 23.05 -15.40 -14.59
CA ASN A 154 22.93 -15.13 -13.17
C ASN A 154 21.61 -14.40 -12.87
N ILE A 155 20.61 -15.12 -12.38
CA ILE A 155 19.28 -14.60 -12.08
C ILE A 155 19.31 -13.46 -11.06
N GLU A 156 20.24 -13.48 -10.09
CA GLU A 156 20.37 -12.42 -9.10
C GLU A 156 20.81 -11.10 -9.75
N ARG A 157 21.77 -11.18 -10.66
CA ARG A 157 22.28 -10.02 -11.39
C ARG A 157 21.21 -9.43 -12.33
N ILE A 158 20.44 -10.28 -12.99
CA ILE A 158 19.30 -9.82 -13.80
C ILE A 158 18.25 -9.13 -12.92
N ALA A 159 17.87 -9.74 -11.80
CA ALA A 159 16.89 -9.17 -10.87
C ALA A 159 17.37 -7.84 -10.27
N GLU A 160 18.64 -7.72 -9.91
CA GLU A 160 19.22 -6.46 -9.43
C GLU A 160 19.19 -5.36 -10.51
N ASN A 161 19.53 -5.69 -11.75
CA ASN A 161 19.45 -4.73 -12.85
C ASN A 161 18.01 -4.24 -13.09
N LEU A 162 17.03 -5.14 -13.02
CA LEU A 162 15.60 -4.77 -13.12
C LEU A 162 15.19 -3.85 -11.97
N MET A 163 15.61 -4.15 -10.74
CA MET A 163 15.38 -3.29 -9.57
C MET A 163 15.99 -1.90 -9.78
N LEU A 164 17.21 -1.82 -10.27
CA LEU A 164 17.89 -0.53 -10.53
C LEU A 164 17.17 0.26 -11.62
N GLN A 165 16.67 -0.38 -12.67
CA GLN A 165 15.90 0.27 -13.72
C GLN A 165 14.57 0.82 -13.19
N ASP A 166 13.85 0.07 -12.37
CA ASP A 166 12.60 0.54 -11.77
C ASP A 166 12.86 1.70 -10.79
N CYS A 167 13.92 1.63 -9.96
CA CYS A 167 14.34 2.74 -9.11
C CYS A 167 14.71 4.00 -9.91
N ALA A 168 15.39 3.85 -11.05
CA ALA A 168 15.78 5.00 -11.88
C ALA A 168 14.55 5.81 -12.39
N LYS A 169 13.44 5.13 -12.69
CA LYS A 169 12.19 5.80 -13.10
C LYS A 169 11.60 6.66 -11.97
N LEU A 170 11.73 6.21 -10.73
CA LEU A 170 11.21 6.92 -9.57
C LEU A 170 12.07 8.12 -9.16
N GLN A 171 13.37 8.13 -9.49
CA GLN A 171 14.28 9.23 -9.12
C GLN A 171 13.92 10.58 -9.74
N SER A 172 13.15 10.61 -10.83
CA SER A 172 12.67 11.84 -11.44
C SER A 172 11.50 12.49 -10.68
N LEU A 173 10.90 11.77 -9.73
CA LEU A 173 9.81 12.28 -8.90
C LEU A 173 10.35 13.10 -7.72
N PRO A 174 9.58 14.05 -7.17
CA PRO A 174 9.92 14.72 -5.92
C PRO A 174 10.25 13.69 -4.83
N TYR A 175 11.34 13.91 -4.09
CA TYR A 175 11.87 12.97 -3.07
C TYR A 175 12.09 11.51 -3.55
N GLY A 176 12.05 11.28 -4.85
CA GLY A 176 12.24 9.95 -5.45
C GLY A 176 13.61 9.35 -5.18
N TYR A 177 14.63 10.18 -4.93
CA TYR A 177 15.97 9.72 -4.56
C TYR A 177 15.96 9.00 -3.21
N GLU A 178 15.41 9.62 -2.17
CA GLU A 178 15.32 9.05 -0.82
C GLU A 178 14.42 7.82 -0.81
N PHE A 179 13.30 7.87 -1.54
CA PHE A 179 12.40 6.73 -1.69
C PHE A 179 13.13 5.53 -2.32
N THR A 180 13.87 5.75 -3.39
CA THR A 180 14.64 4.67 -4.04
C THR A 180 15.80 4.16 -3.19
N MET A 181 16.39 5.00 -2.35
CA MET A 181 17.36 4.53 -1.33
C MET A 181 16.69 3.56 -0.36
N GLY A 182 15.48 3.87 0.14
CA GLY A 182 14.70 2.95 0.97
C GLY A 182 14.46 1.60 0.29
N LEU A 183 14.01 1.62 -0.98
CA LEU A 183 13.80 0.39 -1.76
C LEU A 183 15.10 -0.44 -1.91
N ARG A 184 16.22 0.19 -2.23
CA ARG A 184 17.53 -0.48 -2.36
C ARG A 184 18.00 -1.08 -1.04
N LEU A 185 17.77 -0.40 0.08
CA LEU A 185 18.12 -0.92 1.40
C LEU A 185 17.23 -2.12 1.77
N PHE A 186 15.94 -2.07 1.44
CA PHE A 186 15.05 -3.23 1.61
C PHE A 186 15.47 -4.41 0.75
N TRP A 187 15.84 -4.16 -0.52
CA TRP A 187 16.42 -5.17 -1.41
C TRP A 187 17.66 -5.81 -0.79
N LYS A 188 18.63 -5.00 -0.36
CA LYS A 188 19.88 -5.47 0.26
C LYS A 188 19.57 -6.31 1.52
N ALA A 189 18.74 -5.81 2.43
CA ALA A 189 18.35 -6.55 3.63
C ALA A 189 17.67 -7.88 3.29
N SER A 190 16.82 -7.91 2.26
CA SER A 190 16.15 -9.15 1.81
C SER A 190 17.12 -10.21 1.30
N ARG A 191 18.33 -9.83 0.88
CA ARG A 191 19.38 -10.71 0.34
C ARG A 191 20.42 -11.13 1.38
N THR A 192 20.37 -10.57 2.59
CA THR A 192 21.29 -10.94 3.67
C THR A 192 21.00 -12.37 4.13
N SER A 193 22.07 -13.18 4.28
CA SER A 193 21.97 -14.58 4.73
C SER A 193 21.71 -14.72 6.23
N ASP A 194 22.21 -13.76 7.03
CA ASP A 194 21.91 -13.71 8.47
C ASP A 194 20.48 -13.26 8.71
N MET A 195 19.71 -14.09 9.40
CA MET A 195 18.28 -13.85 9.62
C MET A 195 18.02 -12.63 10.51
N ASN A 196 18.87 -12.39 11.51
CA ASN A 196 18.71 -11.25 12.42
C ASN A 196 19.03 -9.93 11.71
N GLU A 197 20.12 -9.89 10.94
CA GLU A 197 20.46 -8.73 10.12
C GLU A 197 19.37 -8.45 9.08
N LYS A 198 18.84 -9.49 8.44
CA LYS A 198 17.73 -9.38 7.49
C LYS A 198 16.51 -8.74 8.13
N LEU A 199 16.03 -9.28 9.24
CA LEU A 199 14.83 -8.78 9.92
C LEU A 199 15.03 -7.35 10.44
N THR A 200 16.19 -7.07 11.05
CA THR A 200 16.52 -5.73 11.54
C THR A 200 16.61 -4.72 10.40
N GLY A 201 17.30 -5.08 9.32
CA GLY A 201 17.42 -4.22 8.14
C GLY A 201 16.08 -3.92 7.48
N GLN A 202 15.24 -4.94 7.30
CA GLN A 202 13.90 -4.77 6.75
C GLN A 202 13.03 -3.89 7.66
N GLU A 203 13.03 -4.14 8.98
CA GLU A 203 12.21 -3.36 9.92
C GLU A 203 12.65 -1.89 9.98
N ASN A 204 13.94 -1.60 9.97
CA ASN A 204 14.43 -0.22 9.92
C ASN A 204 13.94 0.52 8.66
N VAL A 205 13.97 -0.14 7.51
CA VAL A 205 13.42 0.44 6.27
C VAL A 205 11.91 0.65 6.36
N LEU A 206 11.17 -0.32 6.90
CA LEU A 206 9.72 -0.20 7.11
C LEU A 206 9.37 0.95 8.06
N ARG A 207 10.13 1.15 9.13
CA ARG A 207 9.99 2.30 10.04
C ARG A 207 10.19 3.63 9.31
N TRP A 208 11.15 3.67 8.38
CA TRP A 208 11.37 4.86 7.56
C TRP A 208 10.17 5.14 6.65
N PHE A 209 9.69 4.14 5.91
CA PHE A 209 8.51 4.27 5.07
C PHE A 209 7.25 4.62 5.86
N ARG A 210 7.12 4.19 7.11
CA ARG A 210 6.02 4.58 8.00
C ARG A 210 6.19 5.97 8.63
N GLY A 211 7.29 6.68 8.34
CA GLY A 211 7.55 8.01 8.90
C GLY A 211 7.82 7.99 10.41
N GLU A 212 8.35 6.90 10.97
CA GLU A 212 8.56 6.73 12.41
C GLU A 212 9.85 7.37 12.92
N PHE A 213 10.81 7.68 12.05
CA PHE A 213 12.02 8.40 12.43
C PHE A 213 11.70 9.86 12.77
N LYS A 214 12.24 10.33 13.89
CA LYS A 214 11.97 11.69 14.38
C LYS A 214 12.88 12.74 13.76
N THR A 215 14.10 12.35 13.40
CA THR A 215 15.12 13.27 12.88
C THR A 215 15.90 12.65 11.72
N ASN A 216 16.40 13.51 10.83
CA ASN A 216 17.29 13.07 9.75
C ASN A 216 18.58 12.43 10.28
N GLN A 217 19.06 12.85 11.46
CA GLN A 217 20.24 12.25 12.09
C GLN A 217 20.00 10.80 12.49
N GLU A 218 18.81 10.49 13.04
CA GLU A 218 18.40 9.12 13.37
C GLU A 218 18.32 8.25 12.11
N ALA A 219 17.63 8.72 11.07
CA ALA A 219 17.55 8.00 9.80
C ALA A 219 18.92 7.78 9.14
N LYS A 220 19.81 8.78 9.21
CA LYS A 220 21.18 8.67 8.70
C LYS A 220 21.99 7.65 9.47
N LYS A 221 21.88 7.60 10.80
CA LYS A 221 22.57 6.63 11.64
C LYS A 221 22.13 5.20 11.37
N GLU A 222 20.81 4.98 11.30
CA GLU A 222 20.24 3.64 11.19
C GLU A 222 20.22 3.08 9.75
N LEU A 223 20.07 3.96 8.74
CA LEU A 223 19.85 3.59 7.35
C LEU A 223 20.80 4.25 6.35
N GLY A 224 21.57 5.26 6.76
CA GLY A 224 22.35 6.08 5.82
C GLY A 224 21.51 7.06 4.99
N ILE A 225 20.22 7.16 5.22
CA ILE A 225 19.32 8.12 4.54
C ILE A 225 19.31 9.43 5.32
N ASN A 226 19.68 10.53 4.67
CA ASN A 226 19.71 11.86 5.31
C ASN A 226 18.39 12.62 5.14
N ALA A 227 17.28 11.91 5.20
CA ALA A 227 15.95 12.47 5.11
C ALA A 227 14.95 11.63 5.91
N THR A 228 13.89 12.26 6.39
CA THR A 228 12.73 11.61 7.02
C THR A 228 11.46 12.16 6.42
N VAL A 229 10.39 11.38 6.47
CA VAL A 229 9.05 11.86 6.10
C VAL A 229 8.58 12.88 7.14
N GLN A 230 8.22 14.07 6.68
CA GLN A 230 7.82 15.20 7.53
C GLN A 230 6.49 15.80 7.09
N ASP A 231 5.97 16.76 7.87
CA ASP A 231 4.70 17.43 7.58
C ASP A 231 4.71 18.27 6.28
N GLU A 232 5.90 18.57 5.74
CA GLU A 232 6.06 19.31 4.50
C GLU A 232 6.05 18.43 3.24
N ASN A 233 6.45 17.16 3.37
CA ASN A 233 6.73 16.29 2.22
C ASN A 233 6.06 14.93 2.24
N TRP A 234 5.21 14.64 3.21
CA TRP A 234 4.59 13.33 3.36
C TRP A 234 3.77 12.89 2.14
N PHE A 235 3.12 13.83 1.47
CA PHE A 235 2.27 13.53 0.32
C PHE A 235 3.06 13.15 -0.94
N ASP A 236 4.35 13.47 -1.00
CA ASP A 236 5.22 13.07 -2.11
C ASP A 236 5.63 11.58 -2.03
N TYR A 237 5.38 10.93 -0.90
CA TYR A 237 5.69 9.51 -0.66
C TYR A 237 4.46 8.59 -0.81
N ILE A 238 3.26 9.14 -1.07
CA ILE A 238 2.03 8.39 -1.31
C ILE A 238 1.69 8.35 -2.79
#